data_f495ba459e484c8b3c162aa289081804
#
_entry.id   f495ba459e484c8b3c162aa289081804
#
_cell.length_a   1.000
_cell.length_b   1.000
_cell.length_c   1.000
_cell.angle_alpha   90.00
_cell.angle_beta   90.00
_cell.angle_gamma   90.00
#
_symmetry.space_group_name_H-M   'P 1'
#
loop_
_entity.id
_entity.type
_entity.pdbx_description
1 polymer ?
#
loop_
_entity_poly.entity_id
_entity_poly.type
_entity_poly.pdbx_seq_one_letter_code
_entity_poly.pdbx_strand_id
1 'polypeptide(L)'
;TKEGGFQHITSDTLNDGELWDDTLFMTVLVLANMGRILGRQDYTDEAVYQFLLHTKYLADKKTGLWYHGFTFHGNHNFAGAFWGRGNCWVTIAIPLLLEMLPVGQPARRILVNALENQIASLAKYQDGNGMWHTLIDDPTSYVEASATSGSYMVSCLLPKPS
;
A
#
# COMPACT_ATOMS: atom_id res chain seq x y z
N THR A 1 2.20 -17.28 -0.48
CA THR A 1 2.49 -17.40 0.96
C THR A 1 1.54 -18.38 1.65
N LYS A 2 1.80 -18.75 2.90
CA LYS A 2 0.96 -19.71 3.67
C LYS A 2 -0.47 -19.25 3.89
N GLU A 3 -0.75 -17.95 3.84
CA GLU A 3 -2.10 -17.38 3.95
C GLU A 3 -2.67 -16.97 2.59
N GLY A 4 -2.15 -17.50 1.49
CA GLY A 4 -2.65 -17.18 0.14
C GLY A 4 -2.23 -15.82 -0.41
N GLY A 5 -1.39 -15.07 0.30
CA GLY A 5 -0.84 -13.82 -0.22
C GLY A 5 0.09 -14.03 -1.41
N PHE A 6 0.00 -13.16 -2.39
CA PHE A 6 0.89 -13.24 -3.56
C PHE A 6 2.31 -12.88 -3.19
N GLN A 7 3.26 -13.70 -3.65
CA GLN A 7 4.69 -13.43 -3.51
C GLN A 7 5.16 -12.48 -4.60
N HIS A 8 6.21 -11.73 -4.29
CA HIS A 8 6.79 -10.81 -5.26
C HIS A 8 7.44 -11.55 -6.44
N ILE A 9 8.13 -12.64 -6.16
CA ILE A 9 8.77 -13.50 -7.17
C ILE A 9 8.26 -14.93 -7.00
N THR A 10 7.90 -15.58 -8.10
CA THR A 10 7.43 -16.98 -8.13
C THR A 10 8.35 -17.90 -8.93
N SER A 11 9.34 -17.33 -9.64
CA SER A 11 10.27 -18.07 -10.49
C SER A 11 11.45 -18.71 -9.75
N ASP A 12 11.68 -18.29 -8.51
CA ASP A 12 12.75 -18.83 -7.65
C ASP A 12 12.29 -18.85 -6.17
N THR A 13 13.17 -19.25 -5.28
CA THR A 13 12.92 -19.34 -3.83
C THR A 13 13.47 -18.17 -3.03
N LEU A 14 14.03 -17.16 -3.69
CA LEU A 14 14.72 -16.04 -3.01
C LEU A 14 13.80 -15.28 -2.08
N ASN A 15 12.54 -15.05 -2.52
CA ASN A 15 11.53 -14.31 -1.76
C ASN A 15 10.38 -15.22 -1.31
N ASP A 16 10.64 -16.49 -1.11
CA ASP A 16 9.63 -17.44 -0.67
C ASP A 16 9.02 -17.02 0.68
N GLY A 17 7.71 -17.08 0.75
CA GLY A 17 6.97 -16.70 1.96
C GLY A 17 6.98 -15.22 2.31
N GLU A 18 7.27 -14.31 1.37
CA GLU A 18 7.27 -12.87 1.61
C GLU A 18 6.07 -12.16 0.99
N LEU A 19 5.57 -11.12 1.69
CA LEU A 19 4.64 -10.11 1.19
C LEU A 19 5.38 -8.79 1.02
N TRP A 20 5.16 -8.11 -0.12
CA TRP A 20 5.76 -6.82 -0.42
C TRP A 20 4.68 -5.81 -0.81
N ASP A 21 4.86 -4.54 -0.43
CA ASP A 21 3.95 -3.45 -0.78
C ASP A 21 3.90 -3.18 -2.30
N ASP A 22 5.00 -3.39 -3.02
CA ASP A 22 5.04 -3.37 -4.49
C ASP A 22 4.09 -4.40 -5.10
N THR A 23 4.09 -5.63 -4.57
CA THR A 23 3.20 -6.70 -5.05
C THR A 23 1.74 -6.33 -4.86
N LEU A 24 1.41 -5.69 -3.75
CA LEU A 24 0.07 -5.17 -3.50
C LEU A 24 -0.38 -4.24 -4.62
N PHE A 25 0.40 -3.22 -4.95
CA PHE A 25 0.08 -2.27 -6.01
C PHE A 25 -0.07 -2.97 -7.37
N MET A 26 0.89 -3.80 -7.75
CA MET A 26 0.96 -4.44 -9.06
C MET A 26 -0.17 -5.46 -9.30
N THR A 27 -0.63 -6.15 -8.25
CA THR A 27 -1.59 -7.25 -8.43
C THR A 27 -3.04 -6.84 -8.15
N VAL A 28 -3.27 -6.08 -7.09
CA VAL A 28 -4.64 -5.75 -6.65
C VAL A 28 -5.39 -4.91 -7.66
N LEU A 29 -4.74 -3.90 -8.24
CA LEU A 29 -5.37 -3.03 -9.25
C LEU A 29 -5.69 -3.80 -10.53
N VAL A 30 -4.82 -4.71 -10.96
CA VAL A 30 -5.06 -5.57 -12.13
C VAL A 30 -6.27 -6.47 -11.88
N LEU A 31 -6.31 -7.17 -10.74
CA LEU A 31 -7.43 -8.04 -10.37
C LEU A 31 -8.76 -7.28 -10.28
N ALA A 32 -8.78 -6.16 -9.56
CA ALA A 32 -10.00 -5.37 -9.42
C ALA A 32 -10.51 -4.86 -10.77
N ASN A 33 -9.61 -4.38 -11.64
CA ASN A 33 -9.97 -3.91 -12.97
C ASN A 33 -10.48 -5.05 -13.87
N MET A 34 -9.82 -6.20 -13.85
CA MET A 34 -10.27 -7.39 -14.59
C MET A 34 -11.61 -7.90 -14.06
N GLY A 35 -11.82 -7.90 -12.74
CA GLY A 35 -13.12 -8.22 -12.15
C GLY A 35 -14.24 -7.34 -12.68
N ARG A 36 -13.99 -6.03 -12.75
CA ARG A 36 -14.94 -5.05 -13.32
C ARG A 36 -15.20 -5.27 -14.82
N ILE A 37 -14.14 -5.42 -15.62
CA ILE A 37 -14.26 -5.55 -17.09
C ILE A 37 -14.95 -6.85 -17.50
N LEU A 38 -14.63 -7.95 -16.81
CA LEU A 38 -15.12 -9.29 -17.14
C LEU A 38 -16.41 -9.67 -16.38
N GLY A 39 -16.88 -8.82 -15.45
CA GLY A 39 -18.00 -9.17 -14.56
C GLY A 39 -17.70 -10.34 -13.64
N ARG A 40 -16.42 -10.54 -13.26
CA ARG A 40 -15.92 -11.65 -12.44
C ARG A 40 -15.76 -11.22 -11.00
N GLN A 41 -16.74 -11.57 -10.17
CA GLN A 41 -16.73 -11.24 -8.72
C GLN A 41 -15.56 -11.87 -7.98
N ASP A 42 -15.16 -13.07 -8.33
CA ASP A 42 -14.02 -13.77 -7.74
C ASP A 42 -12.69 -12.99 -7.88
N TYR A 43 -12.48 -12.26 -8.96
CA TYR A 43 -11.31 -11.39 -9.11
C TYR A 43 -11.39 -10.17 -8.20
N THR A 44 -12.59 -9.61 -8.04
CA THR A 44 -12.80 -8.50 -7.11
C THR A 44 -12.60 -8.93 -5.67
N ASP A 45 -13.11 -10.11 -5.30
CA ASP A 45 -12.97 -10.68 -3.96
C ASP A 45 -11.51 -10.99 -3.64
N GLU A 46 -10.77 -11.54 -4.61
CA GLU A 46 -9.33 -11.78 -4.46
C GLU A 46 -8.55 -10.47 -4.31
N ALA A 47 -8.87 -9.43 -5.08
CA ALA A 47 -8.25 -8.11 -4.94
C ALA A 47 -8.44 -7.55 -3.51
N VAL A 48 -9.66 -7.65 -2.99
CA VAL A 48 -9.99 -7.22 -1.62
C VAL A 48 -9.23 -8.07 -0.60
N TYR A 49 -9.20 -9.39 -0.76
CA TYR A 49 -8.49 -10.29 0.13
C TYR A 49 -7.00 -9.96 0.20
N GLN A 50 -6.36 -9.81 -0.95
CA GLN A 50 -4.94 -9.46 -1.03
C GLN A 50 -4.65 -8.12 -0.34
N PHE A 51 -5.49 -7.10 -0.58
CA PHE A 51 -5.32 -5.81 0.09
C PHE A 51 -5.41 -5.93 1.61
N LEU A 52 -6.43 -6.61 2.12
CA LEU A 52 -6.62 -6.79 3.56
C LEU A 52 -5.50 -7.60 4.20
N LEU A 53 -4.99 -8.61 3.49
CA LEU A 53 -3.87 -9.42 3.95
C LEU A 53 -2.58 -8.59 4.07
N HIS A 54 -2.26 -7.78 3.05
CA HIS A 54 -1.12 -6.87 3.11
C HIS A 54 -1.28 -5.83 4.21
N THR A 55 -2.48 -5.26 4.39
CA THR A 55 -2.79 -4.36 5.51
C THR A 55 -2.49 -4.99 6.86
N LYS A 56 -2.90 -6.25 7.04
CA LYS A 56 -2.68 -7.01 8.29
C LYS A 56 -1.21 -7.10 8.67
N TYR A 57 -0.32 -7.29 7.69
CA TYR A 57 1.09 -7.59 7.91
C TYR A 57 2.02 -6.40 7.71
N LEU A 58 1.68 -5.47 6.84
CA LEU A 58 2.57 -4.37 6.48
C LEU A 58 2.20 -3.05 7.15
N ALA A 59 0.93 -2.78 7.46
CA ALA A 59 0.55 -1.52 8.08
C ALA A 59 1.00 -1.46 9.55
N ASP A 60 1.78 -0.44 9.89
CA ASP A 60 2.12 -0.13 11.28
C ASP A 60 0.95 0.57 11.96
N LYS A 61 0.44 -0.05 13.03
CA LYS A 61 -0.73 0.43 13.77
C LYS A 61 -0.48 1.71 14.58
N LYS A 62 0.78 2.07 14.82
CA LYS A 62 1.14 3.25 15.59
C LYS A 62 1.23 4.50 14.72
N THR A 63 1.79 4.35 13.54
CA THR A 63 2.03 5.46 12.62
C THR A 63 1.04 5.48 11.46
N GLY A 64 0.47 4.34 11.05
CA GLY A 64 -0.30 4.20 9.81
C GLY A 64 0.57 4.13 8.56
N LEU A 65 1.89 4.23 8.69
CA LEU A 65 2.83 3.97 7.60
C LEU A 65 2.96 2.47 7.34
N TRP A 66 3.55 2.11 6.21
CA TRP A 66 3.67 0.72 5.79
C TRP A 66 5.12 0.28 5.71
N TYR A 67 5.41 -0.88 6.30
CA TYR A 67 6.67 -1.58 6.07
C TYR A 67 6.73 -2.09 4.64
N HIS A 68 7.91 -2.06 4.04
CA HIS A 68 8.13 -2.54 2.68
C HIS A 68 7.77 -4.01 2.50
N GLY A 69 8.06 -4.84 3.51
CA GLY A 69 7.77 -6.26 3.41
C GLY A 69 7.67 -6.98 4.73
N PHE A 70 7.07 -8.17 4.65
CA PHE A 70 6.93 -9.12 5.75
C PHE A 70 7.29 -10.52 5.28
N THR A 71 8.08 -11.25 6.08
CA THR A 71 8.37 -12.65 5.84
C THR A 71 7.64 -13.56 6.81
N PHE A 72 7.03 -14.62 6.29
CA PHE A 72 6.46 -15.69 7.11
C PHE A 72 7.52 -16.63 7.68
N HIS A 73 8.76 -16.56 7.19
CA HIS A 73 9.93 -17.20 7.81
C HIS A 73 10.42 -16.33 8.95
N GLY A 74 10.05 -16.68 10.18
CA GLY A 74 10.36 -15.89 11.37
C GLY A 74 9.29 -14.88 11.79
N ASN A 75 8.29 -14.62 10.94
CA ASN A 75 7.14 -13.73 11.23
C ASN A 75 7.55 -12.31 11.66
N HIS A 76 8.26 -11.60 10.79
CA HIS A 76 8.68 -10.22 11.04
C HIS A 76 8.71 -9.38 9.76
N ASN A 77 8.66 -8.07 9.92
CA ASN A 77 8.93 -7.12 8.84
C ASN A 77 10.44 -7.06 8.62
N PHE A 78 10.91 -7.41 7.45
CA PHE A 78 12.35 -7.59 7.19
C PHE A 78 13.11 -6.29 6.92
N ALA A 79 12.44 -5.23 6.51
CA ALA A 79 13.10 -3.95 6.24
C ALA A 79 13.22 -3.05 7.47
N GLY A 80 12.40 -3.19 8.50
CA GLY A 80 12.46 -2.42 9.75
C GLY A 80 12.36 -0.90 9.59
N ALA A 81 11.99 -0.39 8.41
CA ALA A 81 11.92 1.02 8.06
C ALA A 81 10.72 1.29 7.14
N PHE A 82 10.28 2.55 7.09
CA PHE A 82 9.18 2.98 6.25
C PHE A 82 9.71 3.59 4.96
N TRP A 83 9.91 2.75 3.95
CA TRP A 83 10.39 3.19 2.65
C TRP A 83 9.39 4.10 1.93
N GLY A 84 9.83 5.28 1.51
CA GLY A 84 8.97 6.33 0.95
C GLY A 84 8.26 5.91 -0.33
N ARG A 85 8.96 5.28 -1.28
CA ARG A 85 8.35 4.80 -2.53
C ARG A 85 7.37 3.65 -2.29
N GLY A 86 7.66 2.73 -1.36
CA GLY A 86 6.74 1.67 -0.96
C GLY A 86 5.44 2.22 -0.38
N ASN A 87 5.53 3.17 0.52
CA ASN A 87 4.36 3.87 1.04
C ASN A 87 3.57 4.61 -0.05
N CYS A 88 4.25 5.20 -1.03
CA CYS A 88 3.63 5.85 -2.18
C CYS A 88 2.78 4.86 -3.01
N TRP A 89 3.23 3.62 -3.22
CA TRP A 89 2.45 2.58 -3.91
C TRP A 89 1.11 2.34 -3.23
N VAL A 90 1.10 2.22 -1.91
CA VAL A 90 -0.13 2.02 -1.13
C VAL A 90 -1.03 3.25 -1.21
N THR A 91 -0.46 4.45 -1.07
CA THR A 91 -1.19 5.71 -1.14
C THR A 91 -1.92 5.88 -2.47
N ILE A 92 -1.29 5.48 -3.59
CA ILE A 92 -1.90 5.50 -4.92
C ILE A 92 -2.92 4.37 -5.11
N ALA A 93 -2.61 3.16 -4.60
CA ALA A 93 -3.45 1.99 -4.81
C ALA A 93 -4.84 2.13 -4.20
N ILE A 94 -4.95 2.74 -3.02
CA ILE A 94 -6.23 2.81 -2.29
C ILE A 94 -7.29 3.60 -3.06
N PRO A 95 -7.07 4.85 -3.50
CA PRO A 95 -8.07 5.59 -4.26
C PRO A 95 -8.49 4.87 -5.55
N LEU A 96 -7.51 4.35 -6.29
CA LEU A 96 -7.78 3.61 -7.53
C LEU A 96 -8.61 2.35 -7.29
N LEU A 97 -8.30 1.59 -6.23
CA LEU A 97 -9.09 0.43 -5.84
C LEU A 97 -10.51 0.82 -5.43
N LEU A 98 -10.67 1.91 -4.67
CA LEU A 98 -11.97 2.43 -4.27
C LEU A 98 -12.86 2.81 -5.46
N GLU A 99 -12.30 3.31 -6.57
CA GLU A 99 -13.03 3.59 -7.81
C GLU A 99 -13.52 2.32 -8.50
N MET A 100 -12.80 1.21 -8.35
CA MET A 100 -13.12 -0.07 -9.00
C MET A 100 -14.10 -0.92 -8.18
N LEU A 101 -14.15 -0.73 -6.86
CA LEU A 101 -14.99 -1.51 -5.96
C LEU A 101 -16.43 -1.01 -5.95
N PRO A 102 -17.44 -1.92 -5.88
CA PRO A 102 -18.83 -1.57 -5.67
C PRO A 102 -19.01 -0.67 -4.43
N VAL A 103 -19.93 0.29 -4.50
CA VAL A 103 -20.20 1.24 -3.39
C VAL A 103 -20.55 0.52 -2.08
N GLY A 104 -21.27 -0.60 -2.17
CA GLY A 104 -21.65 -1.42 -1.01
C GLY A 104 -20.57 -2.37 -0.48
N GLN A 105 -19.36 -2.39 -1.04
CA GLN A 105 -18.29 -3.30 -0.59
C GLN A 105 -17.81 -2.93 0.82
N PRO A 106 -17.96 -3.83 1.82
CA PRO A 106 -17.62 -3.52 3.22
C PRO A 106 -16.16 -3.12 3.45
N ALA A 107 -15.23 -3.68 2.65
CA ALA A 107 -13.81 -3.37 2.73
C ALA A 107 -13.48 -1.88 2.45
N ARG A 108 -14.37 -1.14 1.78
CA ARG A 108 -14.17 0.30 1.50
C ARG A 108 -13.88 1.10 2.76
N ARG A 109 -14.53 0.79 3.87
CA ARG A 109 -14.31 1.48 5.16
C ARG A 109 -12.90 1.23 5.69
N ILE A 110 -12.38 0.02 5.53
CA ILE A 110 -11.01 -0.33 5.97
C ILE A 110 -9.99 0.38 5.09
N LEU A 111 -10.23 0.41 3.78
CA LEU A 111 -9.38 1.11 2.81
C LEU A 111 -9.29 2.60 3.11
N VAL A 112 -10.43 3.26 3.33
CA VAL A 112 -10.48 4.70 3.66
C VAL A 112 -9.74 4.98 4.97
N ASN A 113 -9.98 4.19 6.02
CA ASN A 113 -9.27 4.33 7.29
C ASN A 113 -7.75 4.16 7.15
N ALA A 114 -7.31 3.17 6.35
CA ALA A 114 -5.89 2.96 6.10
C ALA A 114 -5.25 4.17 5.41
N LEU A 115 -5.95 4.74 4.41
CA LEU A 115 -5.49 5.92 3.69
C LEU A 115 -5.44 7.16 4.60
N GLU A 116 -6.47 7.42 5.38
CA GLU A 116 -6.52 8.57 6.30
C GLU A 116 -5.38 8.52 7.32
N ASN A 117 -5.12 7.37 7.92
CA ASN A 117 -4.02 7.17 8.86
C ASN A 117 -2.65 7.39 8.18
N GLN A 118 -2.48 6.88 6.98
CA GLN A 118 -1.24 7.04 6.23
C GLN A 118 -1.01 8.50 5.85
N ILE A 119 -2.04 9.22 5.36
CA ILE A 119 -1.95 10.63 4.98
C ILE A 119 -1.60 11.50 6.19
N ALA A 120 -2.22 11.25 7.34
CA ALA A 120 -1.90 11.98 8.58
C ALA A 120 -0.42 11.86 8.94
N SER A 121 0.16 10.68 8.78
CA SER A 121 1.58 10.45 9.02
C SER A 121 2.47 11.05 7.93
N LEU A 122 2.11 10.89 6.67
CA LEU A 122 2.85 11.52 5.58
C LEU A 122 2.92 13.05 5.75
N ALA A 123 1.81 13.70 6.13
CA ALA A 123 1.80 15.13 6.43
C ALA A 123 2.74 15.52 7.58
N LYS A 124 2.84 14.67 8.60
CA LYS A 124 3.74 14.88 9.75
C LYS A 124 5.22 14.79 9.38
N TYR A 125 5.57 13.87 8.45
CA TYR A 125 6.95 13.59 8.06
C TYR A 125 7.37 14.30 6.77
N GLN A 126 6.54 15.20 6.24
CA GLN A 126 6.92 16.01 5.09
C GLN A 126 8.04 16.99 5.47
N ASP A 127 9.12 16.99 4.70
CA ASP A 127 10.24 17.91 4.90
C ASP A 127 9.84 19.36 4.60
N GLY A 128 10.59 20.32 5.17
CA GLY A 128 10.32 21.76 5.01
C GLY A 128 10.33 22.26 3.56
N ASN A 129 10.95 21.52 2.65
CA ASN A 129 10.94 21.78 1.20
C ASN A 129 9.73 21.16 0.47
N GLY A 130 8.82 20.51 1.20
CA GLY A 130 7.63 19.86 0.67
C GLY A 130 7.86 18.43 0.14
N MET A 131 9.06 17.89 0.25
CA MET A 131 9.40 16.55 -0.21
C MET A 131 9.32 15.51 0.92
N TRP A 132 9.45 14.24 0.58
CA TRP A 132 9.62 13.14 1.55
C TRP A 132 10.96 12.46 1.37
N HIS A 133 11.50 12.02 2.51
CA HIS A 133 12.72 11.23 2.57
C HIS A 133 12.50 9.80 2.05
N THR A 134 13.58 9.17 1.57
CA THR A 134 13.52 7.76 1.14
C THR A 134 13.17 6.82 2.28
N LEU A 135 13.57 7.14 3.52
CA LEU A 135 13.03 6.56 4.75
C LEU A 135 12.20 7.64 5.44
N ILE A 136 10.87 7.49 5.45
CA ILE A 136 9.93 8.55 5.80
C ILE A 136 10.18 9.12 7.20
N ASP A 137 10.52 8.28 8.15
CA ASP A 137 10.75 8.61 9.55
C ASP A 137 12.22 8.90 9.90
N ASP A 138 13.12 8.89 8.90
CA ASP A 138 14.54 9.23 9.06
C ASP A 138 14.89 10.50 8.26
N PRO A 139 14.93 11.68 8.94
CA PRO A 139 15.26 12.95 8.29
C PRO A 139 16.74 13.05 7.88
N THR A 140 17.58 12.08 8.21
CA THR A 140 18.98 12.04 7.76
C THR A 140 19.14 11.33 6.42
N SER A 141 18.11 10.59 5.97
CA SER A 141 18.09 9.97 4.65
C SER A 141 17.85 11.03 3.56
N TYR A 142 18.19 10.72 2.30
CA TYR A 142 17.99 11.68 1.22
C TYR A 142 16.50 11.85 0.87
N VAL A 143 16.12 13.05 0.41
CA VAL A 143 14.78 13.29 -0.14
C VAL A 143 14.64 12.63 -1.52
N GLU A 144 13.50 12.00 -1.76
CA GLU A 144 13.28 11.16 -2.94
C GLU A 144 12.14 11.71 -3.83
N ALA A 145 12.45 11.99 -5.09
CA ALA A 145 11.49 12.53 -6.04
C ALA A 145 10.35 11.53 -6.36
N SER A 146 10.64 10.24 -6.45
CA SER A 146 9.62 9.21 -6.76
C SER A 146 8.60 9.05 -5.62
N ALA A 147 9.05 8.99 -4.38
CA ALA A 147 8.18 8.97 -3.21
C ALA A 147 7.33 10.26 -3.13
N THR A 148 7.96 11.40 -3.39
CA THR A 148 7.31 12.71 -3.36
C THR A 148 6.22 12.83 -4.42
N SER A 149 6.49 12.48 -5.68
CA SER A 149 5.52 12.57 -6.76
C SER A 149 4.30 11.68 -6.53
N GLY A 150 4.50 10.46 -6.05
CA GLY A 150 3.40 9.56 -5.72
C GLY A 150 2.55 10.01 -4.54
N SER A 151 3.18 10.58 -3.52
CA SER A 151 2.46 11.14 -2.36
C SER A 151 1.63 12.37 -2.75
N TYR A 152 2.14 13.23 -3.63
CA TYR A 152 1.37 14.37 -4.15
C TYR A 152 0.19 13.97 -5.04
N MET A 153 0.28 12.88 -5.78
CA MET A 153 -0.83 12.41 -6.63
C MET A 153 -2.12 12.24 -5.82
N VAL A 154 -2.02 11.72 -4.61
CA VAL A 154 -3.18 11.52 -3.74
C VAL A 154 -3.72 12.81 -3.17
N SER A 155 -2.85 13.77 -2.87
CA SER A 155 -3.29 15.12 -2.44
C SER A 155 -4.16 15.81 -3.49
N CYS A 156 -3.98 15.47 -4.77
CA CYS A 156 -4.82 15.96 -5.87
C CYS A 156 -6.16 15.20 -6.03
N LEU A 157 -6.24 13.97 -5.53
CA LEU A 157 -7.43 13.12 -5.63
C LEU A 157 -8.38 13.29 -4.43
N LEU A 158 -7.90 13.85 -3.32
CA LEU A 158 -8.72 14.13 -2.16
C LEU A 158 -9.51 15.44 -2.36
N PRO A 159 -10.79 15.48 -1.93
CA PRO A 159 -11.54 16.74 -1.94
C PRO A 159 -10.78 17.76 -1.09
N LYS A 160 -10.53 18.94 -1.67
CA LYS A 160 -9.92 20.05 -0.93
C LYS A 160 -10.83 20.40 0.24
N PRO A 161 -10.28 20.64 1.44
CA PRO A 161 -11.09 21.15 2.54
C PRO A 161 -11.76 22.46 2.10
N SER A 162 -13.07 22.50 2.29
CA SER A 162 -13.92 23.68 2.03
C SER A 162 -13.56 24.85 2.93
#